data_8cc4eab09801411a0b963fe71beb2fd3
#
_entry.id   8cc4eab09801411a0b963fe71beb2fd3
#
_cell.length_a   1.000
_cell.length_b   1.000
_cell.length_c   1.000
_cell.angle_alpha   90.00
_cell.angle_beta   90.00
_cell.angle_gamma   90.00
#
_symmetry.space_group_name_H-M   'P 1'
#
loop_
_entity.id
_entity.type
_entity.pdbx_description
1 polymer ?
#
loop_
_entity_poly.entity_id
_entity_poly.type
_entity_poly.pdbx_seq_one_letter_code
_entity_poly.pdbx_strand_id
1 'polypeptide(L)'
;MSTARDAKAIGTEIEQQVTAIDELDRVGDDVAEWYDAVTTAVLEPRIGLRFGGICLLERGTPVEIKGTSLKQSNGTDDIAGRWYVKRDAHERLVDERGAYWLAVYRGDPRAVLYQMIVPAATIGDFLVGSWYDSQRPEGDVAKLSWKKLFGRLSDPQGVGDNAGE
;
A
#
# COMPACT_ATOMS: atom_id res chain seq x y z
N MET A 1 -8.07 -5.82 22.01
CA MET A 1 -8.25 -6.49 20.69
C MET A 1 -8.96 -5.52 19.76
N SER A 2 -8.32 -5.14 18.66
CA SER A 2 -8.97 -4.32 17.63
C SER A 2 -10.05 -5.13 16.95
N THR A 3 -11.27 -4.64 16.94
CA THR A 3 -12.38 -5.29 16.24
C THR A 3 -12.29 -5.03 14.73
N ALA A 4 -13.03 -5.80 13.90
CA ALA A 4 -13.10 -5.54 12.47
C ALA A 4 -13.67 -4.15 12.15
N ARG A 5 -14.54 -3.61 13.03
CA ARG A 5 -15.04 -2.23 12.94
C ARG A 5 -13.94 -1.20 13.14
N ASP A 6 -13.03 -1.44 14.11
CA ASP A 6 -11.90 -0.55 14.36
C ASP A 6 -10.93 -0.54 13.17
N ALA A 7 -10.67 -1.71 12.56
CA ALA A 7 -9.83 -1.81 11.38
C ALA A 7 -10.40 -1.03 10.16
N LYS A 8 -11.71 -1.12 9.94
CA LYS A 8 -12.38 -0.35 8.87
C LYS A 8 -12.33 1.16 9.15
N ALA A 9 -12.57 1.59 10.38
CA ALA A 9 -12.50 3.00 10.78
C ALA A 9 -11.08 3.56 10.57
N ILE A 10 -10.06 2.77 10.91
CA ILE A 10 -8.65 3.15 10.68
C ILE A 10 -8.36 3.29 9.18
N GLY A 11 -8.82 2.36 8.37
CA GLY A 11 -8.68 2.43 6.91
C GLY A 11 -9.26 3.72 6.35
N THR A 12 -10.50 4.01 6.70
CA THR A 12 -11.20 5.24 6.28
C THR A 12 -10.47 6.51 6.72
N GLU A 13 -9.90 6.55 7.92
CA GLU A 13 -9.13 7.70 8.40
C GLU A 13 -7.87 7.92 7.55
N ILE A 14 -7.13 6.87 7.23
CA ILE A 14 -5.93 6.96 6.38
C ILE A 14 -6.30 7.35 4.94
N GLU A 15 -7.34 6.77 4.37
CA GLU A 15 -7.86 7.16 3.05
C GLU A 15 -8.20 8.66 3.01
N GLN A 16 -8.89 9.19 4.04
CA GLN A 16 -9.21 10.60 4.13
C GLN A 16 -7.98 11.49 4.24
N GLN A 17 -6.97 11.08 5.01
CA GLN A 17 -5.71 11.84 5.10
C GLN A 17 -4.96 11.86 3.76
N VAL A 18 -4.93 10.75 3.04
CA VAL A 18 -4.25 10.64 1.74
C VAL A 18 -5.01 11.41 0.66
N THR A 19 -6.34 11.27 0.60
CA THR A 19 -7.17 11.93 -0.41
C THR A 19 -7.45 13.42 -0.10
N ALA A 20 -6.90 13.96 0.98
CA ALA A 20 -6.94 15.39 1.26
C ALA A 20 -6.07 16.24 0.32
N ILE A 21 -5.31 15.62 -0.59
CA ILE A 21 -4.57 16.32 -1.63
C ILE A 21 -5.46 16.55 -2.86
N ASP A 22 -5.25 17.68 -3.54
CA ASP A 22 -6.08 18.11 -4.69
C ASP A 22 -5.96 17.20 -5.92
N GLU A 23 -4.91 16.37 -5.98
CA GLU A 23 -4.63 15.49 -7.12
C GLU A 23 -5.32 14.12 -7.04
N LEU A 24 -6.07 13.86 -5.97
CA LEU A 24 -6.84 12.62 -5.79
C LEU A 24 -8.32 12.91 -5.56
N ASP A 25 -9.19 12.28 -6.34
CA ASP A 25 -10.62 12.19 -6.05
C ASP A 25 -10.92 10.83 -5.42
N ARG A 26 -11.60 10.88 -4.28
CA ARG A 26 -12.05 9.67 -3.60
C ARG A 26 -13.16 8.97 -4.38
N VAL A 27 -13.08 7.65 -4.45
CA VAL A 27 -14.09 6.77 -5.05
C VAL A 27 -14.78 6.00 -3.94
N GLY A 28 -16.12 5.97 -3.95
CA GLY A 28 -16.89 5.21 -2.99
C GLY A 28 -16.97 3.72 -3.35
N ASP A 29 -17.18 2.87 -2.34
CA ASP A 29 -17.35 1.41 -2.49
C ASP A 29 -18.48 1.04 -3.45
N ASP A 30 -19.45 1.93 -3.67
CA ASP A 30 -20.55 1.78 -4.61
C ASP A 30 -20.15 1.92 -6.09
N VAL A 31 -19.00 2.55 -6.34
CA VAL A 31 -18.42 2.74 -7.68
C VAL A 31 -17.38 1.68 -7.98
N ALA A 32 -16.46 1.45 -7.05
CA ALA A 32 -15.42 0.44 -7.18
C ALA A 32 -15.01 -0.11 -5.79
N GLU A 33 -14.84 -1.43 -5.70
CA GLU A 33 -14.44 -2.10 -4.46
C GLU A 33 -12.94 -2.44 -4.42
N TRP A 34 -12.19 -2.15 -5.49
CA TRP A 34 -10.79 -2.54 -5.64
C TRP A 34 -9.80 -1.37 -5.68
N TYR A 35 -10.30 -0.14 -5.60
CA TYR A 35 -9.46 1.06 -5.40
C TYR A 35 -10.24 2.17 -4.70
N ASP A 36 -9.54 3.06 -4.02
CA ASP A 36 -10.10 4.08 -3.12
C ASP A 36 -10.13 5.47 -3.74
N ALA A 37 -9.31 5.71 -4.75
CA ALA A 37 -9.18 7.02 -5.37
C ALA A 37 -8.76 6.94 -6.84
N VAL A 38 -8.98 8.03 -7.56
CA VAL A 38 -8.51 8.24 -8.94
C VAL A 38 -7.72 9.55 -9.01
N THR A 39 -6.63 9.55 -9.75
CA THR A 39 -5.84 10.76 -9.96
C THR A 39 -6.59 11.75 -10.87
N THR A 40 -6.70 13.00 -10.44
CA THR A 40 -7.36 14.08 -11.19
C THR A 40 -6.39 14.91 -12.02
N ALA A 41 -5.10 14.80 -11.69
CA ALA A 41 -3.99 15.43 -12.38
C ALA A 41 -2.81 14.46 -12.46
N VAL A 42 -1.76 14.85 -13.16
CA VAL A 42 -0.49 14.11 -13.12
C VAL A 42 0.09 14.21 -11.73
N LEU A 43 0.36 13.08 -11.13
CA LEU A 43 0.98 12.97 -9.81
C LEU A 43 2.47 12.65 -9.99
N GLU A 44 3.32 13.49 -9.45
CA GLU A 44 4.77 13.37 -9.57
C GLU A 44 5.46 13.22 -8.19
N PRO A 45 6.69 12.67 -8.14
CA PRO A 45 7.44 12.56 -6.89
C PRO A 45 7.70 13.92 -6.25
N ARG A 46 7.47 14.01 -4.94
CA ARG A 46 7.75 15.21 -4.14
C ARG A 46 8.30 14.84 -2.77
N ILE A 47 8.78 15.84 -2.03
CA ILE A 47 9.28 15.64 -0.67
C ILE A 47 8.17 14.98 0.17
N GLY A 48 8.52 13.86 0.83
CA GLY A 48 7.60 13.08 1.67
C GLY A 48 6.76 12.03 0.93
N LEU A 49 6.66 12.12 -0.41
CA LEU A 49 6.01 11.11 -1.23
C LEU A 49 7.02 10.49 -2.20
N ARG A 50 7.26 9.21 -2.07
CA ARG A 50 8.19 8.46 -2.92
C ARG A 50 7.44 7.56 -3.89
N PHE A 51 8.00 7.40 -5.08
CA PHE A 51 7.48 6.50 -6.11
C PHE A 51 8.39 5.27 -6.23
N GLY A 52 7.76 4.09 -6.15
CA GLY A 52 8.44 2.81 -6.34
C GLY A 52 8.16 2.27 -7.75
N GLY A 53 9.10 2.43 -8.66
CA GLY A 53 9.07 1.83 -9.98
C GLY A 53 8.50 2.69 -11.11
N ILE A 54 7.87 3.84 -10.82
CA ILE A 54 7.41 4.82 -11.82
C ILE A 54 7.77 6.23 -11.39
N CYS A 55 7.95 7.12 -12.37
CA CYS A 55 8.30 8.51 -12.09
C CYS A 55 7.09 9.41 -11.85
N LEU A 56 5.93 9.05 -12.38
CA LEU A 56 4.67 9.80 -12.26
C LEU A 56 3.46 8.90 -12.52
N LEU A 57 2.30 9.33 -12.04
CA LEU A 57 1.00 8.73 -12.38
C LEU A 57 0.25 9.67 -13.30
N GLU A 58 -0.32 9.09 -14.36
CA GLU A 58 -1.19 9.81 -15.28
C GLU A 58 -2.56 10.09 -14.63
N ARG A 59 -3.25 11.11 -15.15
CA ARG A 59 -4.63 11.37 -14.78
C ARG A 59 -5.52 10.16 -15.06
N GLY A 60 -6.42 9.83 -14.15
CA GLY A 60 -7.34 8.69 -14.28
C GLY A 60 -6.77 7.35 -13.81
N THR A 61 -5.58 7.34 -13.21
CA THR A 61 -5.00 6.14 -12.62
C THR A 61 -5.77 5.74 -11.36
N PRO A 62 -6.29 4.50 -11.27
CA PRO A 62 -6.91 4.01 -10.05
C PRO A 62 -5.84 3.80 -8.96
N VAL A 63 -6.14 4.24 -7.75
CA VAL A 63 -5.24 4.18 -6.61
C VAL A 63 -5.92 3.49 -5.43
N GLU A 64 -5.38 2.37 -5.02
CA GLU A 64 -5.77 1.68 -3.78
C GLU A 64 -4.90 2.18 -2.62
N ILE A 65 -5.54 2.67 -1.56
CA ILE A 65 -4.87 3.24 -0.39
C ILE A 65 -4.81 2.21 0.72
N LYS A 66 -3.62 1.92 1.22
CA LYS A 66 -3.44 0.99 2.33
C LYS A 66 -2.60 1.59 3.44
N GLY A 67 -3.17 1.61 4.65
CA GLY A 67 -2.47 1.99 5.86
C GLY A 67 -2.00 0.77 6.67
N THR A 68 -0.85 0.90 7.32
CA THR A 68 -0.42 -0.04 8.36
C THR A 68 0.27 0.69 9.50
N SER A 69 0.18 0.15 10.70
CA SER A 69 0.90 0.69 11.85
C SER A 69 2.41 0.42 11.76
N LEU A 70 3.19 1.31 12.36
CA LEU A 70 4.65 1.12 12.44
C LEU A 70 5.02 -0.22 13.08
N LYS A 71 4.28 -0.59 14.13
CA LYS A 71 4.40 -1.87 14.83
C LYS A 71 3.03 -2.50 15.06
N GLN A 72 2.97 -3.81 15.04
CA GLN A 72 1.81 -4.62 15.39
C GLN A 72 2.22 -5.64 16.42
N SER A 73 1.39 -5.88 17.43
CA SER A 73 1.59 -7.02 18.35
C SER A 73 1.11 -8.30 17.68
N ASN A 74 1.90 -9.35 17.75
CA ASN A 74 1.51 -10.71 17.38
C ASN A 74 1.11 -11.58 18.59
N GLY A 75 0.93 -10.93 19.75
CA GLY A 75 0.61 -11.59 21.00
C GLY A 75 1.84 -11.88 21.90
N THR A 76 3.02 -11.98 21.31
CA THR A 76 4.28 -12.25 22.03
C THR A 76 5.29 -11.11 21.84
N ASP A 77 5.41 -10.60 20.60
CA ASP A 77 6.38 -9.59 20.24
C ASP A 77 5.78 -8.49 19.37
N ASP A 78 6.43 -7.34 19.37
CA ASP A 78 6.14 -6.28 18.42
C ASP A 78 6.83 -6.56 17.09
N ILE A 79 6.05 -6.76 16.06
CA ILE A 79 6.53 -6.93 14.68
C ILE A 79 6.24 -5.69 13.84
N ALA A 80 6.94 -5.54 12.72
CA ALA A 80 6.62 -4.50 11.74
C ALA A 80 5.20 -4.68 11.21
N GLY A 81 4.46 -3.60 11.06
CA GLY A 81 3.13 -3.59 10.46
C GLY A 81 3.15 -4.19 9.05
N ARG A 82 2.02 -4.72 8.63
CA ARG A 82 1.86 -5.37 7.32
C ARG A 82 0.58 -4.89 6.66
N TRP A 83 0.67 -4.57 5.37
CA TRP A 83 -0.51 -4.33 4.55
C TRP A 83 -1.17 -5.65 4.18
N TYR A 84 -2.48 -5.67 4.23
CA TYR A 84 -3.33 -6.79 3.87
C TYR A 84 -3.84 -6.58 2.44
N VAL A 85 -3.54 -7.52 1.55
CA VAL A 85 -3.87 -7.44 0.13
C VAL A 85 -4.79 -8.60 -0.23
N LYS A 86 -5.96 -8.30 -0.81
CA LYS A 86 -6.88 -9.29 -1.35
C LYS A 86 -6.49 -9.59 -2.80
N ARG A 87 -6.44 -10.86 -3.16
CA ARG A 87 -5.93 -11.28 -4.48
C ARG A 87 -6.78 -10.76 -5.63
N ASP A 88 -8.10 -10.93 -5.56
CA ASP A 88 -9.00 -10.51 -6.64
C ASP A 88 -8.94 -9.00 -6.89
N ALA A 89 -8.92 -8.20 -5.82
CA ALA A 89 -8.79 -6.74 -5.92
C ALA A 89 -7.42 -6.34 -6.49
N HIS A 90 -6.37 -7.03 -6.07
CA HIS A 90 -5.02 -6.81 -6.59
C HIS A 90 -4.92 -7.10 -8.09
N GLU A 91 -5.44 -8.24 -8.54
CA GLU A 91 -5.41 -8.64 -9.96
C GLU A 91 -6.16 -7.62 -10.82
N ARG A 92 -7.34 -7.15 -10.38
CA ARG A 92 -8.07 -6.08 -11.07
C ARG A 92 -7.29 -4.77 -11.14
N LEU A 93 -6.66 -4.37 -10.03
CA LEU A 93 -5.84 -3.17 -10.00
C LEU A 93 -4.64 -3.26 -10.95
N VAL A 94 -4.03 -4.44 -11.09
CA VAL A 94 -2.96 -4.71 -12.07
C VAL A 94 -3.49 -4.59 -13.49
N ASP A 95 -4.65 -5.20 -13.80
CA ASP A 95 -5.26 -5.15 -15.12
C ASP A 95 -5.60 -3.72 -15.56
N GLU A 96 -6.01 -2.88 -14.62
CA GLU A 96 -6.28 -1.46 -14.84
C GLU A 96 -5.04 -0.55 -14.76
N ARG A 97 -3.85 -1.13 -14.64
CA ARG A 97 -2.58 -0.40 -14.51
C ARG A 97 -2.56 0.57 -13.33
N GLY A 98 -3.25 0.20 -12.26
CA GLY A 98 -3.36 1.02 -11.06
C GLY A 98 -2.11 0.98 -10.18
N ALA A 99 -2.17 1.74 -9.11
CA ALA A 99 -1.10 1.86 -8.13
C ALA A 99 -1.62 1.70 -6.70
N TYR A 100 -0.72 1.31 -5.81
CA TYR A 100 -0.94 1.38 -4.38
C TYR A 100 -0.35 2.66 -3.81
N TRP A 101 -1.12 3.33 -2.96
CA TRP A 101 -0.60 4.33 -2.05
C TRP A 101 -0.44 3.69 -0.67
N LEU A 102 0.78 3.43 -0.28
CA LEU A 102 1.10 2.71 0.94
C LEU A 102 1.55 3.68 2.03
N ALA A 103 0.83 3.69 3.14
CA ALA A 103 1.11 4.55 4.28
C ALA A 103 1.50 3.73 5.51
N VAL A 104 2.47 4.23 6.28
CA VAL A 104 2.83 3.71 7.60
C VAL A 104 2.56 4.81 8.62
N TYR A 105 1.75 4.52 9.61
CA TYR A 105 1.33 5.48 10.63
C TYR A 105 1.72 5.05 12.04
N ARG A 106 1.69 6.00 12.97
CA ARG A 106 1.91 5.77 14.41
C ARG A 106 0.97 6.64 15.24
N GLY A 107 0.62 6.15 16.41
CA GLY A 107 -0.07 6.92 17.46
C GLY A 107 -1.57 6.98 17.32
N ASP A 108 -2.16 7.73 18.24
CA ASP A 108 -3.57 8.11 18.29
C ASP A 108 -3.63 9.56 18.81
N PRO A 109 -4.06 10.57 18.02
CA PRO A 109 -4.47 10.42 16.61
C PRO A 109 -3.33 9.92 15.70
N ARG A 110 -3.69 9.28 14.61
CA ARG A 110 -2.73 8.64 13.70
C ARG A 110 -1.98 9.67 12.87
N ALA A 111 -0.66 9.61 12.96
CA ALA A 111 0.23 10.41 12.13
C ALA A 111 0.89 9.52 11.06
N VAL A 112 0.74 9.86 9.79
CA VAL A 112 1.45 9.19 8.69
C VAL A 112 2.93 9.57 8.77
N LEU A 113 3.78 8.56 8.94
CA LEU A 113 5.23 8.72 9.05
C LEU A 113 5.95 8.50 7.74
N TYR A 114 5.52 7.48 6.99
CA TYR A 114 6.08 7.10 5.70
C TYR A 114 4.96 6.84 4.72
N GLN A 115 5.17 7.24 3.48
CA GLN A 115 4.26 6.93 2.39
C GLN A 115 5.01 6.72 1.09
N MET A 116 4.45 5.86 0.23
CA MET A 116 5.03 5.54 -1.06
C MET A 116 3.92 5.16 -2.03
N ILE A 117 4.07 5.60 -3.28
CA ILE A 117 3.27 5.10 -4.40
C ILE A 117 4.07 4.04 -5.15
N VAL A 118 3.41 2.90 -5.39
CA VAL A 118 4.04 1.75 -6.06
C VAL A 118 3.05 1.21 -7.09
N PRO A 119 3.49 0.93 -8.35
CA PRO A 119 2.64 0.24 -9.31
C PRO A 119 2.10 -1.08 -8.75
N ALA A 120 0.84 -1.40 -9.03
CA ALA A 120 0.25 -2.65 -8.57
C ALA A 120 1.04 -3.87 -9.06
N ALA A 121 1.53 -3.86 -10.32
CA ALA A 121 2.38 -4.92 -10.86
C ALA A 121 3.65 -5.13 -10.03
N THR A 122 4.33 -4.05 -9.61
CA THR A 122 5.51 -4.13 -8.74
C THR A 122 5.20 -4.76 -7.39
N ILE A 123 4.03 -4.42 -6.79
CA ILE A 123 3.58 -5.08 -5.55
C ILE A 123 3.35 -6.57 -5.81
N GLY A 124 2.81 -6.95 -6.98
CA GLY A 124 2.63 -8.36 -7.38
C GLY A 124 3.92 -9.16 -7.27
N ASP A 125 5.05 -8.61 -7.72
CA ASP A 125 6.37 -9.26 -7.62
C ASP A 125 6.78 -9.55 -6.18
N PHE A 126 6.44 -8.67 -5.23
CA PHE A 126 6.69 -8.89 -3.80
C PHE A 126 5.78 -9.94 -3.18
N LEU A 127 4.62 -10.21 -3.78
CA LEU A 127 3.60 -11.12 -3.27
C LEU A 127 3.70 -12.53 -3.84
N VAL A 128 4.59 -12.78 -4.79
CA VAL A 128 4.82 -14.12 -5.36
C VAL A 128 5.08 -15.13 -4.24
N GLY A 129 4.29 -16.21 -4.20
CA GLY A 129 4.40 -17.25 -3.18
C GLY A 129 3.90 -16.87 -1.77
N SER A 130 3.27 -15.69 -1.61
CA SER A 130 2.77 -15.21 -0.32
C SER A 130 1.26 -15.31 -0.16
N TRP A 131 0.54 -15.75 -1.20
CA TRP A 131 -0.91 -15.90 -1.17
C TRP A 131 -1.33 -17.12 -0.34
N TYR A 132 -2.36 -16.95 0.47
CA TYR A 132 -2.97 -18.02 1.25
C TYR A 132 -4.48 -17.80 1.37
N ASP A 133 -5.24 -18.88 1.48
CA ASP A 133 -6.69 -18.83 1.71
C ASP A 133 -6.97 -18.25 3.11
N SER A 134 -7.70 -17.13 3.13
CA SER A 134 -8.07 -16.46 4.38
C SER A 134 -9.15 -17.19 5.18
N GLN A 135 -9.79 -18.21 4.61
CA GLN A 135 -10.99 -18.86 5.13
C GLN A 135 -12.17 -17.89 5.31
N ARG A 136 -12.18 -16.80 4.56
CA ARG A 136 -13.20 -15.74 4.58
C ARG A 136 -13.74 -15.50 3.17
N PRO A 137 -14.89 -14.77 3.04
CA PRO A 137 -15.47 -14.49 1.73
C PRO A 137 -14.55 -13.80 0.72
N GLU A 138 -13.57 -13.05 1.19
CA GLU A 138 -12.57 -12.39 0.34
C GLU A 138 -11.55 -13.35 -0.32
N GLY A 139 -11.58 -14.65 0.00
CA GLY A 139 -10.72 -15.66 -0.62
C GLY A 139 -9.23 -15.51 -0.29
N ASP A 140 -8.40 -15.62 -1.32
CA ASP A 140 -6.95 -15.54 -1.20
C ASP A 140 -6.47 -14.13 -0.83
N VAL A 141 -5.54 -14.09 0.11
CA VAL A 141 -4.97 -12.86 0.61
C VAL A 141 -3.45 -12.99 0.80
N ALA A 142 -2.77 -11.86 0.89
CA ALA A 142 -1.36 -11.80 1.25
C ALA A 142 -1.09 -10.68 2.24
N LYS A 143 0.01 -10.79 2.98
CA LYS A 143 0.48 -9.77 3.91
C LYS A 143 1.88 -9.32 3.54
N LEU A 144 2.05 -8.03 3.23
CA LEU A 144 3.32 -7.42 2.89
C LEU A 144 3.82 -6.53 4.03
N SER A 145 4.97 -6.86 4.61
CA SER A 145 5.60 -6.04 5.65
C SER A 145 6.15 -4.75 5.04
N TRP A 146 5.91 -3.62 5.72
CA TRP A 146 6.46 -2.34 5.28
C TRP A 146 8.00 -2.35 5.25
N LYS A 147 8.66 -3.04 6.17
CA LYS A 147 10.12 -3.17 6.16
C LYS A 147 10.65 -3.90 4.93
N LYS A 148 9.93 -4.96 4.49
CA LYS A 148 10.32 -5.71 3.29
C LYS A 148 10.27 -4.84 2.04
N LEU A 149 9.22 -4.03 1.91
CA LEU A 149 9.03 -3.15 0.77
C LEU A 149 10.01 -1.97 0.80
N PHE A 150 10.00 -1.18 1.87
CA PHE A 150 10.85 0.02 1.97
C PHE A 150 12.34 -0.33 1.99
N GLY A 151 12.74 -1.44 2.62
CA GLY A 151 14.12 -1.90 2.61
C GLY A 151 14.64 -2.19 1.21
N ARG A 152 13.86 -2.87 0.35
CA ARG A 152 14.24 -3.17 -1.03
C ARG A 152 14.23 -1.94 -1.95
N LEU A 153 13.24 -1.06 -1.79
CA LEU A 153 13.10 0.11 -2.67
C LEU A 153 13.97 1.31 -2.21
N SER A 154 14.48 1.27 -0.98
CA SER A 154 15.35 2.31 -0.43
C SER A 154 16.84 1.99 -0.58
N ASP A 155 17.19 0.78 -0.98
CA ASP A 155 18.57 0.37 -1.18
C ASP A 155 18.93 0.42 -2.67
N PRO A 156 19.53 1.52 -3.16
CA PRO A 156 20.02 1.62 -4.53
C PRO A 156 21.31 0.80 -4.75
N GLN A 157 21.82 0.12 -3.74
CA GLN A 157 23.08 -0.61 -3.77
C GLN A 157 22.92 -2.13 -3.86
N GLY A 158 21.94 -2.58 -4.66
CA GLY A 158 21.89 -3.96 -5.15
C GLY A 158 22.69 -4.16 -6.43
N VAL A 159 23.65 -3.29 -6.76
CA VAL A 159 24.53 -3.42 -7.92
C VAL A 159 25.97 -3.56 -7.43
N GLY A 160 26.40 -4.83 -7.28
CA GLY A 160 27.76 -5.22 -7.56
C GLY A 160 28.81 -4.94 -6.47
N ASP A 161 28.98 -5.87 -5.55
CA ASP A 161 30.33 -6.26 -5.13
C ASP A 161 30.53 -7.75 -5.51
N ASN A 162 30.66 -7.99 -6.82
CA ASN A 162 31.46 -9.06 -7.37
C ASN A 162 32.65 -8.41 -8.05
N ALA A 163 33.60 -7.92 -7.28
CA ALA A 163 34.94 -7.63 -7.74
C ALA A 163 35.87 -8.48 -6.88
N GLY A 164 36.28 -9.61 -7.42
CA GLY A 164 37.65 -10.09 -7.52
C GLY A 164 38.38 -10.42 -6.22
N GLU A 165 38.58 -11.65 -6.00
CA GLU A 165 39.90 -12.32 -6.08
C GLU A 165 39.72 -13.81 -5.89
#